data_f11530a5334c4ef42f63bd44f18fec11
#
_entry.id   f11530a5334c4ef42f63bd44f18fec11
#
_cell.length_a   1.000
_cell.length_b   1.000
_cell.length_c   1.000
_cell.angle_alpha   90.00
_cell.angle_beta   90.00
_cell.angle_gamma   90.00
#
_symmetry.space_group_name_H-M   'P 1'
#
loop_
_entity.id
_entity.type
_entity.pdbx_description
1 polymer ?
#
loop_
_entity_poly.entity_id
_entity_poly.type
_entity_poly.pdbx_seq_one_letter_code
_entity_poly.pdbx_strand_id
1 'polypeptide(L)' 'MNTEDVQLGMYVQVRRGFREADLRDRIGIVRERFGNHSYTPFEVQFGDKQPQELLWATEFEEWRV' A
#
# COMPACT_ATOMS: atom_id res chain seq x y z
N MET A 1 -6.77 5.09 -4.71
CA MET A 1 -7.16 3.76 -5.23
C MET A 1 -8.34 3.24 -4.45
N ASN A 2 -9.24 2.51 -5.10
CA ASN A 2 -10.37 1.93 -4.40
C ASN A 2 -10.00 0.60 -3.76
N THR A 3 -10.57 0.33 -2.59
CA THR A 3 -10.27 -0.89 -1.83
C THR A 3 -10.52 -2.15 -2.67
N GLU A 4 -11.59 -2.19 -3.43
CA GLU A 4 -11.94 -3.35 -4.24
C GLU A 4 -11.00 -3.60 -5.42
N ASP A 5 -10.18 -2.61 -5.78
CA ASP A 5 -9.22 -2.75 -6.88
C ASP A 5 -7.85 -3.23 -6.41
N VAL A 6 -7.64 -3.30 -5.11
CA VAL A 6 -6.36 -3.73 -4.55
C VAL A 6 -6.28 -5.26 -4.56
N GLN A 7 -5.21 -5.80 -5.13
CA GLN A 7 -4.97 -7.24 -5.19
C GLN A 7 -3.65 -7.57 -4.51
N LEU A 8 -3.62 -8.72 -3.83
CA LEU A 8 -2.38 -9.19 -3.19
C LEU A 8 -1.33 -9.45 -4.26
N GLY A 9 -0.11 -9.04 -3.97
CA GLY A 9 1.01 -9.20 -4.89
C GLY A 9 1.20 -8.06 -5.87
N MET A 10 0.27 -7.10 -5.93
CA MET A 10 0.44 -5.98 -6.85
C MET A 10 1.44 -4.97 -6.28
N TYR A 11 2.10 -4.24 -7.18
CA TYR A 11 2.97 -3.14 -6.80
C TYR A 11 2.16 -1.86 -6.66
N VAL A 12 2.47 -1.10 -5.62
CA VAL A 12 1.79 0.15 -5.33
C VAL A 12 2.83 1.23 -5.02
N GLN A 13 2.47 2.48 -5.25
CA GLN A 13 3.29 3.62 -4.92
C GLN A 13 2.56 4.50 -3.92
N VAL A 14 3.23 4.81 -2.81
CA VAL A 14 2.66 5.66 -1.77
C VAL A 14 2.52 7.08 -2.30
N ARG A 15 1.42 7.73 -1.99
CA ARG A 15 1.13 9.08 -2.45
C ARG A 15 2.15 10.07 -1.88
N ARG A 16 2.43 11.11 -2.66
CA ARG A 16 3.38 12.15 -2.30
C ARG A 16 2.99 12.88 -1.02
N GLY A 17 1.71 13.00 -0.75
CA GLY A 17 1.21 13.70 0.43
C GLY A 17 1.03 12.82 1.66
N PHE A 18 1.59 11.60 1.67
CA PHE A 18 1.44 10.71 2.81
C PHE A 18 2.05 11.32 4.08
N ARG A 19 1.42 11.02 5.24
CA ARG A 19 1.81 11.61 6.53
C ARG A 19 3.24 11.30 6.95
N GLU A 20 3.73 10.10 6.62
CA GLU A 20 5.10 9.70 6.94
C GLU A 20 6.01 10.00 5.76
N ALA A 21 6.87 11.00 5.91
CA ALA A 21 7.74 11.46 4.84
C ALA A 21 8.63 10.35 4.29
N ASP A 22 9.08 9.43 5.15
CA ASP A 22 9.97 8.35 4.77
C ASP A 22 9.35 7.37 3.78
N LEU A 23 8.03 7.31 3.72
CA LEU A 23 7.32 6.40 2.83
C LEU A 23 6.79 7.08 1.57
N ARG A 24 6.83 8.40 1.49
CA ARG A 24 6.31 9.13 0.33
C ARG A 24 7.00 8.69 -0.96
N ASP A 25 6.20 8.49 -1.99
CA ASP A 25 6.64 8.09 -3.32
C ASP A 25 7.34 6.72 -3.38
N ARG A 26 7.41 5.99 -2.29
CA ARG A 26 8.03 4.66 -2.29
C ARG A 26 7.11 3.64 -2.92
N ILE A 27 7.74 2.64 -3.54
CA ILE A 27 7.03 1.54 -4.19
C ILE A 27 7.14 0.32 -3.28
N GLY A 28 6.01 -0.35 -3.06
CA GLY A 28 5.94 -1.56 -2.26
C GLY A 28 5.05 -2.60 -2.89
N ILE A 29 4.96 -3.74 -2.24
CA ILE A 29 4.12 -4.87 -2.68
C ILE A 29 3.05 -5.09 -1.63
N VAL A 30 1.79 -5.23 -2.08
CA VAL A 30 0.68 -5.57 -1.18
C VAL A 30 0.80 -7.03 -0.80
N ARG A 31 0.94 -7.30 0.50
CA ARG A 31 1.16 -8.65 1.01
C ARG A 31 -0.07 -9.26 1.65
N GLU A 32 -0.89 -8.44 2.33
CA GLU A 32 -2.01 -8.95 3.09
C GLU A 32 -3.16 -7.95 3.10
N ARG A 33 -4.36 -8.45 3.29
CA ARG A 33 -5.57 -7.65 3.43
C ARG A 33 -6.24 -8.03 4.76
N PHE A 34 -6.55 -7.03 5.58
CA PHE A 34 -7.14 -7.26 6.89
C PHE A 34 -8.62 -6.85 6.89
N GLY A 35 -9.49 -7.78 6.51
CA GLY A 35 -10.94 -7.57 6.52
C GLY A 35 -11.56 -7.55 5.14
N ASN A 36 -12.87 -7.33 5.10
CA ASN A 36 -13.67 -7.40 3.88
C ASN A 36 -14.49 -6.14 3.60
N HIS A 37 -14.18 -5.04 4.28
CA HIS A 37 -14.95 -3.81 4.19
C HIS A 37 -14.22 -2.75 3.37
N SER A 38 -14.94 -1.68 3.04
CA SER A 38 -14.40 -0.56 2.28
C SER A 38 -13.22 0.14 2.98
N TYR A 39 -13.14 0.00 4.29
CA TYR A 39 -12.07 0.61 5.11
C TYR A 39 -11.09 -0.44 5.60
N THR A 40 -10.72 -1.34 4.72
CA THR A 40 -9.79 -2.42 5.02
C THR A 40 -8.35 -1.90 4.88
N PRO A 41 -7.50 -2.09 5.91
CA PRO A 41 -6.09 -1.79 5.75
C PRO A 41 -5.37 -2.91 4.99
N PHE A 42 -4.31 -2.52 4.30
CA PHE A 42 -3.45 -3.45 3.57
C PHE A 42 -2.05 -3.40 4.13
N GLU A 43 -1.45 -4.57 4.25
CA GLU A 43 -0.06 -4.67 4.64
C GLU A 43 0.80 -4.55 3.38
N VAL A 44 1.69 -3.56 3.36
CA VAL A 44 2.55 -3.26 2.22
C VAL A 44 4.00 -3.40 2.65
N GLN A 45 4.77 -4.14 1.88
CA GLN A 45 6.19 -4.37 2.14
C GLN A 45 7.04 -3.49 1.23
N PHE A 46 7.96 -2.72 1.84
CA PHE A 46 8.85 -1.81 1.15
C PHE A 46 10.29 -2.31 1.22
N GLY A 47 10.60 -3.34 0.46
CA GLY A 47 11.92 -3.94 0.48
C GLY A 47 12.04 -5.11 1.44
N ASP A 48 13.14 -5.85 1.33
CA ASP A 48 13.27 -7.14 1.99
C ASP A 48 13.55 -7.04 3.49
N LYS A 49 14.15 -5.95 3.94
CA LYS A 49 14.62 -5.81 5.32
C LYS A 49 13.81 -4.83 6.15
N GLN A 50 12.79 -4.23 5.57
CA GLN A 50 11.98 -3.26 6.28
C GLN A 50 10.73 -3.91 6.84
N PRO A 51 10.25 -3.45 8.01
CA PRO A 51 8.98 -3.94 8.53
C PRO A 51 7.86 -3.56 7.57
N GLN A 52 6.85 -4.40 7.53
CA GLN A 52 5.67 -4.13 6.71
C GLN A 52 4.84 -3.04 7.37
N GLU A 53 4.22 -2.20 6.55
CA GLU A 53 3.41 -1.08 7.01
C GLU A 53 1.95 -1.30 6.66
N LEU A 54 1.05 -0.83 7.52
CA LEU A 54 -0.38 -0.87 7.25
C LEU A 54 -0.82 0.45 6.60
N LEU A 55 -1.42 0.34 5.44
CA LEU A 55 -1.87 1.50 4.66
C LEU A 55 -3.30 1.29 4.18
N TRP A 56 -4.03 2.40 4.07
CA TRP A 56 -5.35 2.41 3.46
C TRP A 56 -5.22 2.54 1.94
N ALA A 57 -6.19 2.01 1.20
CA ALA A 57 -6.17 2.07 -0.26
C ALA A 57 -6.08 3.51 -0.79
N THR A 58 -6.60 4.49 -0.03
CA THR A 58 -6.53 5.89 -0.40
C THR A 58 -5.14 6.49 -0.27
N GLU A 59 -4.21 5.78 0.37
CA GLU A 59 -2.86 6.28 0.65
C GLU A 59 -1.85 5.86 -0.40
N PHE A 60 -2.25 5.04 -1.37
CA PHE A 60 -1.36 4.59 -2.44
C PHE A 60 -2.12 4.44 -3.76
N GLU A 61 -1.37 4.26 -4.83
CA GLU A 61 -1.91 4.01 -6.16
C GLU A 61 -1.19 2.83 -6.79
N GLU A 62 -1.84 2.18 -7.73
CA GLU A 62 -1.19 1.09 -8.47
C GLU A 62 0.04 1.63 -9.19
N TRP A 63 1.17 0.95 -9.03
CA TRP A 63 2.40 1.29 -9.76
C TRP A 63 2.58 0.32 -10.92
N ARG A 64 2.82 0.88 -12.10
CA ARG A 64 3.07 0.11 -13.32
C ARG A 64 4.40 0.50 -13.92
N VAL A 65 5.07 -0.50 -14.44
CA VAL A 65 6.32 -0.30 -15.15
C VAL A 65 6.08 0.43 -16.47
#